data_89021d5079f553c180196c043e681f51
#
_entry.id   89021d5079f553c180196c043e681f51
#
_cell.length_a   1.000
_cell.length_b   1.000
_cell.length_c   1.000
_cell.angle_alpha   90.00
_cell.angle_beta   90.00
_cell.angle_gamma   90.00
#
_symmetry.space_group_name_H-M   'P 1'
#
loop_
_entity.id
_entity.type
_entity.pdbx_description
1 polymer ?
#
loop_
_entity_poly.entity_id
_entity_poly.type
_entity_poly.pdbx_seq_one_letter_code
_entity_poly.pdbx_strand_id
1 'polypeptide(L)'
;SDGKCEGNFALSHDSLKKYCSSQKNGTDDSPLMMVVGNSHAEQAMAMFKPVAEQSKVNMQSILLGGCQYPQQDASSSNECAEFNRDVTEEILQRKPQTVVIIATIAEARSNEERIDPALEETVKKFTDAGIQVVGVRDNPRYDYNVYECAQKAGDDLESCARPVSEKLAEKNPAQEVFDKYKDKGAVLVDMTDLYCPEGMCQPVVGN
;
A
#
# COMPACT_ATOMS: atom_id res chain seq x y z
N SER A 1 6.18 5.94 18.66
CA SER A 1 7.14 6.61 17.76
C SER A 1 7.80 5.58 16.86
N ASP A 2 7.87 5.87 15.57
CA ASP A 2 8.52 5.00 14.61
C ASP A 2 10.04 5.01 14.86
N GLY A 3 10.63 3.83 14.96
CA GLY A 3 12.05 3.65 15.20
C GLY A 3 12.82 3.31 13.93
N LYS A 4 14.14 3.28 14.06
CA LYS A 4 15.02 2.78 13.00
C LYS A 4 14.92 1.27 12.89
N CYS A 5 15.23 0.74 11.71
CA CYS A 5 15.25 -0.69 11.47
C CYS A 5 16.56 -1.30 11.98
N GLU A 6 16.58 -1.65 13.26
CA GLU A 6 17.72 -2.22 13.98
C GLU A 6 17.27 -3.51 14.72
N GLY A 7 18.23 -4.31 15.19
CA GLY A 7 17.91 -5.55 15.92
C GLY A 7 17.10 -6.50 15.05
N ASN A 8 15.93 -6.91 15.52
CA ASN A 8 15.05 -7.81 14.77
C ASN A 8 14.41 -7.18 13.53
N PHE A 9 14.52 -5.86 13.37
CA PHE A 9 14.09 -5.15 12.17
C PHE A 9 15.24 -4.86 11.21
N ALA A 10 16.45 -5.33 11.51
CA ALA A 10 17.62 -5.11 10.65
C ALA A 10 17.40 -5.73 9.27
N LEU A 11 17.80 -4.98 8.24
CA LEU A 11 17.69 -5.40 6.85
C LEU A 11 19.02 -5.98 6.36
N SER A 12 18.95 -6.99 5.50
CA SER A 12 20.13 -7.53 4.82
C SER A 12 20.59 -6.65 3.65
N HIS A 13 19.71 -5.84 3.08
CA HIS A 13 20.01 -4.90 2.01
C HIS A 13 20.29 -3.50 2.59
N ASP A 14 21.54 -3.08 2.61
CA ASP A 14 21.92 -1.74 3.10
C ASP A 14 21.25 -0.62 2.32
N SER A 15 20.99 -0.84 1.02
CA SER A 15 20.31 0.13 0.15
C SER A 15 18.91 0.51 0.62
N LEU A 16 18.25 -0.35 1.40
CA LEU A 16 16.87 -0.14 1.87
C LEU A 16 16.79 0.57 3.22
N LYS A 17 17.91 0.68 3.95
CA LYS A 17 17.89 1.21 5.34
C LYS A 17 17.27 2.60 5.45
N LYS A 18 17.58 3.48 4.51
CA LYS A 18 17.06 4.86 4.51
C LYS A 18 15.54 4.96 4.26
N TYR A 19 14.94 3.89 3.74
CA TYR A 19 13.50 3.82 3.46
C TYR A 19 12.73 3.06 4.53
N CYS A 20 13.40 2.56 5.55
CA CYS A 20 12.84 1.64 6.52
C CYS A 20 12.50 2.33 7.84
N SER A 21 11.32 2.03 8.35
CA SER A 21 10.88 2.40 9.69
C SER A 21 10.30 1.19 10.40
N SER A 22 10.38 1.16 11.72
CA SER A 22 9.86 0.05 12.51
C SER A 22 9.06 0.55 13.71
N GLN A 23 8.11 -0.27 14.13
CA GLN A 23 7.31 -0.07 15.32
C GLN A 23 7.18 -1.40 16.08
N LYS A 24 7.80 -1.49 17.25
CA LYS A 24 7.72 -2.68 18.08
C LYS A 24 6.49 -2.60 18.98
N ASN A 25 5.50 -3.45 18.73
CA ASN A 25 4.25 -3.50 19.48
C ASN A 25 4.19 -4.71 20.43
N GLY A 26 5.04 -5.68 20.22
CA GLY A 26 5.14 -6.90 21.02
C GLY A 26 6.58 -7.21 21.43
N THR A 27 6.92 -8.50 21.41
CA THR A 27 8.28 -8.99 21.64
C THR A 27 9.00 -9.29 20.34
N ASP A 28 10.25 -9.70 20.41
CA ASP A 28 11.01 -10.11 19.23
C ASP A 28 10.41 -11.32 18.51
N ASP A 29 9.67 -12.17 19.22
CA ASP A 29 8.98 -13.34 18.67
C ASP A 29 7.56 -13.07 18.20
N SER A 30 7.08 -11.85 18.37
CA SER A 30 5.73 -11.48 17.93
C SER A 30 5.62 -11.49 16.39
N PRO A 31 4.41 -11.70 15.85
CA PRO A 31 4.19 -11.61 14.41
C PRO A 31 4.68 -10.29 13.83
N LEU A 32 5.17 -10.33 12.61
CA LEU A 32 5.63 -9.15 11.87
C LEU A 32 4.72 -8.86 10.68
N MET A 33 4.30 -7.61 10.55
CA MET A 33 3.64 -7.07 9.38
C MET A 33 4.61 -6.12 8.67
N MET A 34 4.90 -6.38 7.41
CA MET A 34 5.69 -5.48 6.56
C MET A 34 4.75 -4.73 5.62
N VAL A 35 4.94 -3.41 5.53
CA VAL A 35 4.20 -2.54 4.62
C VAL A 35 5.18 -1.97 3.60
N VAL A 36 4.95 -2.22 2.32
CA VAL A 36 5.89 -1.83 1.27
C VAL A 36 5.18 -1.09 0.13
N GLY A 37 5.87 -0.14 -0.45
CA GLY A 37 5.34 0.64 -1.57
C GLY A 37 5.75 2.11 -1.53
N ASN A 38 4.80 2.96 -1.88
CA ASN A 38 4.96 4.42 -2.00
C ASN A 38 4.16 5.18 -0.93
N SER A 39 3.90 6.46 -1.18
CA SER A 39 3.10 7.31 -0.26
C SER A 39 1.67 6.79 -0.05
N HIS A 40 1.08 6.10 -1.02
CA HIS A 40 -0.24 5.48 -0.86
C HIS A 40 -0.19 4.29 0.12
N ALA A 41 0.91 3.54 0.12
CA ALA A 41 1.14 2.50 1.13
C ALA A 41 1.32 3.11 2.52
N GLU A 42 1.97 4.25 2.64
CA GLU A 42 2.08 4.99 3.89
C GLU A 42 0.71 5.40 4.44
N GLN A 43 -0.17 5.91 3.58
CA GLN A 43 -1.54 6.25 3.97
C GLN A 43 -2.32 5.01 4.44
N ALA A 44 -2.20 3.90 3.72
CA ALA A 44 -2.83 2.65 4.13
C ALA A 44 -2.28 2.15 5.47
N MET A 45 -0.98 2.29 5.71
CA MET A 45 -0.34 1.90 6.96
C MET A 45 -0.98 2.59 8.17
N ALA A 46 -1.39 3.85 8.05
CA ALA A 46 -2.05 4.58 9.13
C ALA A 46 -3.31 3.88 9.65
N MET A 47 -3.99 3.09 8.81
CA MET A 47 -5.17 2.34 9.19
C MET A 47 -4.86 1.01 9.86
N PHE A 48 -3.71 0.42 9.55
CA PHE A 48 -3.28 -0.83 10.17
C PHE A 48 -2.57 -0.61 11.51
N LYS A 49 -1.97 0.58 11.75
CA LYS A 49 -1.23 0.87 12.98
C LYS A 49 -2.01 0.60 14.26
N PRO A 50 -3.25 1.11 14.44
CA PRO A 50 -4.00 0.87 15.67
C PRO A 50 -4.28 -0.62 15.92
N VAL A 51 -4.60 -1.36 14.86
CA VAL A 51 -4.86 -2.80 14.94
C VAL A 51 -3.58 -3.55 15.32
N ALA A 52 -2.45 -3.21 14.72
CA ALA A 52 -1.16 -3.82 15.03
C ALA A 52 -0.75 -3.56 16.49
N GLU A 53 -0.95 -2.34 16.98
CA GLU A 53 -0.70 -1.99 18.38
C GLU A 53 -1.56 -2.82 19.33
N GLN A 54 -2.86 -2.88 19.07
CA GLN A 54 -3.81 -3.63 19.91
C GLN A 54 -3.53 -5.12 19.91
N SER A 55 -3.17 -5.68 18.76
CA SER A 55 -2.88 -7.10 18.58
C SER A 55 -1.43 -7.48 18.88
N LYS A 56 -0.60 -6.51 19.26
CA LYS A 56 0.85 -6.69 19.52
C LYS A 56 1.60 -7.29 18.34
N VAL A 57 1.23 -6.89 17.14
CA VAL A 57 1.92 -7.22 15.90
C VAL A 57 2.99 -6.17 15.64
N ASN A 58 4.22 -6.58 15.44
CA ASN A 58 5.30 -5.68 15.08
C ASN A 58 5.11 -5.20 13.64
N MET A 59 5.42 -3.94 13.37
CA MET A 59 5.30 -3.35 12.03
C MET A 59 6.66 -2.88 11.54
N GLN A 60 6.88 -3.09 10.26
CA GLN A 60 8.06 -2.60 9.55
C GLN A 60 7.61 -2.07 8.19
N SER A 61 8.00 -0.84 7.85
CA SER A 61 7.68 -0.26 6.56
C SER A 61 8.95 -0.02 5.75
N ILE A 62 8.86 -0.26 4.44
CA ILE A 62 9.92 0.06 3.48
C ILE A 62 9.24 0.82 2.34
N LEU A 63 9.42 2.13 2.30
CA LEU A 63 8.64 3.02 1.44
C LEU A 63 9.55 3.92 0.60
N LEU A 64 9.25 4.00 -0.70
CA LEU A 64 9.89 4.94 -1.62
C LEU A 64 8.81 5.74 -2.35
N GLY A 65 8.75 7.05 -2.09
CA GLY A 65 7.80 7.94 -2.75
C GLY A 65 7.92 7.89 -4.27
N GLY A 66 6.77 7.84 -4.94
CA GLY A 66 6.72 7.80 -6.41
C GLY A 66 7.05 6.45 -7.03
N CYS A 67 7.38 5.43 -6.24
CA CYS A 67 7.71 4.09 -6.73
C CYS A 67 6.54 3.13 -6.51
N GLN A 68 5.90 2.70 -7.59
CA GLN A 68 4.82 1.73 -7.54
C GLN A 68 5.39 0.32 -7.31
N TYR A 69 5.01 -0.32 -6.21
CA TYR A 69 5.37 -1.72 -5.95
C TYR A 69 4.30 -2.63 -6.58
N PRO A 70 4.62 -3.72 -7.27
CA PRO A 70 5.96 -4.30 -7.51
C PRO A 70 6.58 -3.97 -8.87
N GLN A 71 6.29 -2.81 -9.46
CA GLN A 71 6.72 -2.45 -10.81
C GLN A 71 8.25 -2.62 -11.00
N GLN A 72 8.63 -3.38 -12.03
CA GLN A 72 10.03 -3.66 -12.38
C GLN A 72 10.30 -3.51 -13.88
N ASP A 73 9.32 -3.05 -14.66
CA ASP A 73 9.47 -2.90 -16.10
C ASP A 73 10.22 -1.62 -16.50
N ALA A 74 10.44 -1.46 -17.80
CA ALA A 74 11.18 -0.33 -18.35
C ALA A 74 10.48 1.04 -18.16
N SER A 75 9.22 1.07 -17.71
CA SER A 75 8.51 2.31 -17.41
C SER A 75 8.86 2.87 -16.04
N SER A 76 9.48 2.07 -15.16
CA SER A 76 9.98 2.54 -13.87
C SER A 76 11.40 3.09 -13.98
N SER A 77 11.78 3.98 -13.06
CA SER A 77 13.16 4.42 -12.94
C SER A 77 14.04 3.25 -12.47
N ASN A 78 15.36 3.30 -12.76
CA ASN A 78 16.30 2.29 -12.29
C ASN A 78 16.29 2.17 -10.76
N GLU A 79 16.20 3.29 -10.05
CA GLU A 79 16.12 3.31 -8.59
C GLU A 79 14.88 2.58 -8.10
N CYS A 80 13.72 2.83 -8.71
CA CYS A 80 12.47 2.16 -8.34
C CYS A 80 12.53 0.65 -8.63
N ALA A 81 13.03 0.25 -9.79
CA ALA A 81 13.16 -1.16 -10.14
C ALA A 81 14.10 -1.93 -9.19
N GLU A 82 15.24 -1.34 -8.85
CA GLU A 82 16.18 -1.92 -7.88
C GLU A 82 15.57 -1.99 -6.49
N PHE A 83 14.92 -0.93 -6.05
CA PHE A 83 14.20 -0.89 -4.78
C PHE A 83 13.18 -2.03 -4.70
N ASN A 84 12.35 -2.21 -5.71
CA ASN A 84 11.32 -3.25 -5.72
C ASN A 84 11.91 -4.66 -5.72
N ARG A 85 13.02 -4.90 -6.41
CA ARG A 85 13.74 -6.19 -6.35
C ARG A 85 14.28 -6.46 -4.96
N ASP A 86 14.98 -5.48 -4.38
CA ASP A 86 15.59 -5.61 -3.05
C ASP A 86 14.51 -5.81 -1.97
N VAL A 87 13.41 -5.08 -2.04
CA VAL A 87 12.26 -5.23 -1.13
C VAL A 87 11.68 -6.65 -1.22
N THR A 88 11.48 -7.16 -2.43
CA THR A 88 10.94 -8.51 -2.62
C THR A 88 11.86 -9.56 -2.01
N GLU A 89 13.18 -9.43 -2.19
CA GLU A 89 14.17 -10.32 -1.57
C GLU A 89 14.15 -10.23 -0.05
N GLU A 90 14.07 -9.03 0.52
CA GLU A 90 13.94 -8.85 1.98
C GLU A 90 12.71 -9.54 2.54
N ILE A 91 11.56 -9.38 1.89
CA ILE A 91 10.33 -10.01 2.33
C ILE A 91 10.45 -11.54 2.30
N LEU A 92 11.00 -12.09 1.23
CA LEU A 92 11.18 -13.54 1.09
C LEU A 92 12.19 -14.11 2.10
N GLN A 93 13.24 -13.37 2.44
CA GLN A 93 14.20 -13.76 3.49
C GLN A 93 13.59 -13.63 4.88
N ARG A 94 12.92 -12.53 5.14
CA ARG A 94 12.34 -12.25 6.46
C ARG A 94 11.14 -13.14 6.78
N LYS A 95 10.36 -13.48 5.78
CA LYS A 95 9.10 -14.25 5.92
C LYS A 95 8.21 -13.67 7.02
N PRO A 96 7.77 -12.40 6.89
CA PRO A 96 6.82 -11.84 7.83
C PRO A 96 5.53 -12.67 7.81
N GLN A 97 4.75 -12.59 8.88
CA GLN A 97 3.43 -13.21 8.88
C GLN A 97 2.55 -12.60 7.77
N THR A 98 2.64 -11.28 7.59
CA THR A 98 1.83 -10.53 6.65
C THR A 98 2.66 -9.48 5.92
N VAL A 99 2.43 -9.33 4.62
CA VAL A 99 2.89 -8.19 3.83
C VAL A 99 1.70 -7.42 3.30
N VAL A 100 1.74 -6.10 3.42
CA VAL A 100 0.71 -5.18 2.91
C VAL A 100 1.27 -4.45 1.70
N ILE A 101 0.54 -4.50 0.59
CA ILE A 101 0.88 -3.82 -0.66
C ILE A 101 -0.33 -3.04 -1.18
N ILE A 102 -0.09 -2.04 -2.02
CA ILE A 102 -1.17 -1.41 -2.79
C ILE A 102 -1.40 -2.25 -4.05
N ALA A 103 -2.59 -2.82 -4.18
CA ALA A 103 -2.88 -3.83 -5.19
C ALA A 103 -3.25 -3.26 -6.57
N THR A 104 -3.74 -2.01 -6.62
CA THR A 104 -4.17 -1.37 -7.87
C THR A 104 -3.48 -0.04 -8.08
N ILE A 105 -3.61 0.50 -9.27
CA ILE A 105 -3.10 1.80 -9.66
C ILE A 105 -4.27 2.62 -10.21
N ALA A 106 -4.72 3.60 -9.44
CA ALA A 106 -5.74 4.54 -9.88
C ALA A 106 -5.11 5.61 -10.77
N GLU A 107 -5.89 6.16 -11.68
CA GLU A 107 -5.47 7.24 -12.55
C GLU A 107 -6.07 8.59 -12.10
N ALA A 108 -5.31 9.67 -12.27
CA ALA A 108 -5.75 10.99 -11.82
C ALA A 108 -6.83 11.61 -12.72
N ARG A 109 -6.85 11.24 -14.00
CA ARG A 109 -7.68 11.88 -15.04
C ARG A 109 -8.78 11.01 -15.62
N SER A 110 -8.87 9.77 -15.15
CA SER A 110 -9.87 8.82 -15.64
C SER A 110 -10.19 7.78 -14.57
N ASN A 111 -11.14 6.90 -14.86
CA ASN A 111 -11.45 5.76 -14.02
C ASN A 111 -10.74 4.47 -14.49
N GLU A 112 -9.70 4.59 -15.29
CA GLU A 112 -8.91 3.47 -15.80
C GLU A 112 -7.95 2.94 -14.74
N GLU A 113 -8.51 2.38 -13.70
CA GLU A 113 -7.78 1.68 -12.66
C GLU A 113 -7.24 0.37 -13.20
N ARG A 114 -5.97 0.06 -12.89
CA ARG A 114 -5.28 -1.12 -13.43
C ARG A 114 -4.45 -1.80 -12.36
N ILE A 115 -3.95 -2.99 -12.70
CA ILE A 115 -2.95 -3.69 -11.88
C ILE A 115 -1.60 -3.67 -12.59
N ASP A 116 -0.52 -3.72 -11.80
CA ASP A 116 0.81 -3.90 -12.36
C ASP A 116 0.95 -5.30 -12.98
N PRO A 117 1.60 -5.45 -14.14
CA PRO A 117 1.79 -6.77 -14.76
C PRO A 117 2.51 -7.78 -13.86
N ALA A 118 3.31 -7.34 -12.90
CA ALA A 118 4.02 -8.21 -11.97
C ALA A 118 3.22 -8.58 -10.72
N LEU A 119 1.99 -8.06 -10.55
CA LEU A 119 1.21 -8.27 -9.33
C LEU A 119 0.94 -9.75 -9.05
N GLU A 120 0.41 -10.48 -10.02
CA GLU A 120 0.04 -11.89 -9.81
C GLU A 120 1.24 -12.75 -9.43
N GLU A 121 2.36 -12.61 -10.14
CA GLU A 121 3.59 -13.34 -9.83
C GLU A 121 4.11 -13.01 -8.44
N THR A 122 4.03 -11.75 -8.03
CA THR A 122 4.47 -11.29 -6.71
C THR A 122 3.60 -11.89 -5.60
N VAL A 123 2.28 -11.84 -5.76
CA VAL A 123 1.34 -12.47 -4.82
C VAL A 123 1.60 -13.97 -4.71
N LYS A 124 1.82 -14.64 -5.85
CA LYS A 124 2.14 -16.06 -5.88
C LYS A 124 3.44 -16.36 -5.12
N LYS A 125 4.51 -15.61 -5.36
CA LYS A 125 5.78 -15.81 -4.66
C LYS A 125 5.63 -15.72 -3.14
N PHE A 126 4.92 -14.73 -2.66
CA PHE A 126 4.73 -14.53 -1.22
C PHE A 126 3.84 -15.61 -0.61
N THR A 127 2.72 -15.95 -1.24
CA THR A 127 1.83 -16.99 -0.73
C THR A 127 2.48 -18.37 -0.79
N ASP A 128 3.26 -18.67 -1.83
CA ASP A 128 4.05 -19.91 -1.90
C ASP A 128 5.09 -20.00 -0.78
N ALA A 129 5.59 -18.87 -0.29
CA ALA A 129 6.51 -18.80 0.84
C ALA A 129 5.80 -18.82 2.21
N GLY A 130 4.48 -18.99 2.24
CA GLY A 130 3.69 -19.00 3.46
C GLY A 130 3.40 -17.63 4.06
N ILE A 131 3.58 -16.56 3.28
CA ILE A 131 3.33 -15.19 3.71
C ILE A 131 1.90 -14.79 3.34
N GLN A 132 1.13 -14.26 4.30
CA GLN A 132 -0.16 -13.67 4.00
C GLN A 132 0.04 -12.35 3.25
N VAL A 133 -0.67 -12.16 2.14
CA VAL A 133 -0.61 -10.93 1.35
C VAL A 133 -1.92 -10.17 1.51
N VAL A 134 -1.83 -8.97 2.08
CA VAL A 134 -2.94 -8.02 2.13
C VAL A 134 -2.75 -6.99 1.04
N GLY A 135 -3.59 -7.05 0.01
CA GLY A 135 -3.64 -6.05 -1.04
C GLY A 135 -4.69 -4.99 -0.71
N VAL A 136 -4.30 -3.74 -0.76
CA VAL A 136 -5.19 -2.62 -0.54
C VAL A 136 -5.50 -1.97 -1.88
N ARG A 137 -6.79 -1.84 -2.22
CA ARG A 137 -7.19 -1.08 -3.41
C ARG A 137 -6.69 0.36 -3.27
N ASP A 138 -6.12 0.90 -4.35
CA ASP A 138 -5.62 2.27 -4.36
C ASP A 138 -6.72 3.29 -4.03
N ASN A 139 -6.33 4.38 -3.40
CA ASN A 139 -7.24 5.50 -3.18
C ASN A 139 -7.35 6.37 -4.45
N PRO A 140 -8.45 7.11 -4.59
CA PRO A 140 -8.62 8.03 -5.71
C PRO A 140 -7.46 9.01 -5.86
N ARG A 141 -7.04 9.27 -7.10
CA ARG A 141 -6.02 10.26 -7.45
C ARG A 141 -6.69 11.46 -8.12
N TYR A 142 -6.09 12.62 -7.98
CA TYR A 142 -6.63 13.87 -8.50
C TYR A 142 -5.59 14.55 -9.39
N ASP A 143 -6.03 15.22 -10.46
CA ASP A 143 -5.19 15.97 -11.38
C ASP A 143 -5.08 17.45 -11.02
N TYR A 144 -5.57 17.83 -9.85
CA TYR A 144 -5.49 19.17 -9.29
C TYR A 144 -5.00 19.11 -7.85
N ASN A 145 -4.52 20.24 -7.35
CA ASN A 145 -4.08 20.34 -5.97
C ASN A 145 -5.31 20.36 -5.05
N VAL A 146 -5.58 19.23 -4.40
CA VAL A 146 -6.74 19.05 -3.51
C VAL A 146 -6.68 19.98 -2.30
N TYR A 147 -5.48 20.29 -1.83
CA TYR A 147 -5.29 21.21 -0.71
C TYR A 147 -5.67 22.64 -1.09
N GLU A 148 -5.22 23.10 -2.26
CA GLU A 148 -5.60 24.43 -2.79
C GLU A 148 -7.11 24.50 -3.05
N CYS A 149 -7.69 23.44 -3.59
CA CYS A 149 -9.13 23.37 -3.81
C CYS A 149 -9.88 23.54 -2.49
N ALA A 150 -9.48 22.79 -1.45
CA ALA A 150 -10.09 22.85 -0.14
C ALA A 150 -9.94 24.24 0.50
N GLN A 151 -8.78 24.87 0.38
CA GLN A 151 -8.56 26.22 0.89
C GLN A 151 -9.43 27.28 0.20
N LYS A 152 -9.57 27.18 -1.12
CA LYS A 152 -10.39 28.12 -1.90
C LYS A 152 -11.89 27.91 -1.70
N ALA A 153 -12.29 26.66 -1.47
CA ALA A 153 -13.69 26.30 -1.26
C ALA A 153 -14.22 26.73 0.11
N GLY A 154 -13.33 26.88 1.12
CA GLY A 154 -13.74 27.22 2.48
C GLY A 154 -14.71 26.17 3.04
N ASP A 155 -15.95 26.57 3.30
CA ASP A 155 -16.99 25.67 3.82
C ASP A 155 -17.64 24.79 2.74
N ASP A 156 -17.40 25.08 1.45
CA ASP A 156 -17.94 24.32 0.33
C ASP A 156 -16.94 23.27 -0.20
N LEU A 157 -16.55 22.35 0.68
CA LEU A 157 -15.64 21.26 0.32
C LEU A 157 -16.24 20.29 -0.71
N GLU A 158 -17.55 20.24 -0.81
CA GLU A 158 -18.24 19.40 -1.82
C GLU A 158 -17.88 19.80 -3.25
N SER A 159 -17.52 21.06 -3.49
CA SER A 159 -17.09 21.53 -4.81
C SER A 159 -15.78 20.87 -5.26
N CYS A 160 -14.99 20.33 -4.33
CA CYS A 160 -13.74 19.61 -4.60
C CYS A 160 -13.95 18.10 -4.74
N ALA A 161 -15.15 17.60 -4.45
CA ALA A 161 -15.46 16.17 -4.54
C ALA A 161 -15.66 15.75 -6.01
N ARG A 162 -15.45 14.45 -6.27
CA ARG A 162 -15.70 13.83 -7.58
C ARG A 162 -16.45 12.53 -7.42
N PRO A 163 -17.36 12.19 -8.33
CA PRO A 163 -18.01 10.87 -8.30
C PRO A 163 -17.00 9.73 -8.39
N VAL A 164 -17.23 8.66 -7.64
CA VAL A 164 -16.36 7.48 -7.66
C VAL A 164 -16.23 6.88 -9.06
N SER A 165 -17.29 6.97 -9.87
CA SER A 165 -17.30 6.48 -11.25
C SER A 165 -16.30 7.19 -12.17
N GLU A 166 -15.86 8.40 -11.80
CA GLU A 166 -14.82 9.14 -12.52
C GLU A 166 -13.40 8.82 -12.04
N LYS A 167 -13.27 8.18 -10.88
CA LYS A 167 -12.00 8.00 -10.20
C LYS A 167 -11.49 6.57 -10.16
N LEU A 168 -12.38 5.60 -10.06
CA LEU A 168 -12.05 4.20 -9.93
C LEU A 168 -12.85 3.36 -10.91
N ALA A 169 -12.31 2.22 -11.29
CA ALA A 169 -13.02 1.23 -12.09
C ALA A 169 -14.26 0.71 -11.34
N GLU A 170 -15.32 0.38 -12.05
CA GLU A 170 -16.53 -0.20 -11.46
C GLU A 170 -16.21 -1.49 -10.70
N LYS A 171 -15.36 -2.34 -11.30
CA LYS A 171 -14.86 -3.56 -10.67
C LYS A 171 -13.42 -3.35 -10.24
N ASN A 172 -13.09 -3.80 -9.02
CA ASN A 172 -11.72 -3.78 -8.55
C ASN A 172 -10.85 -4.68 -9.43
N PRO A 173 -9.88 -4.14 -10.19
CA PRO A 173 -9.09 -4.93 -11.14
C PRO A 173 -8.18 -5.97 -10.50
N ALA A 174 -7.92 -5.88 -9.18
CA ALA A 174 -7.14 -6.87 -8.46
C ALA A 174 -7.96 -8.03 -7.91
N GLN A 175 -9.30 -7.97 -7.99
CA GLN A 175 -10.18 -8.97 -7.39
C GLN A 175 -9.89 -10.38 -7.90
N GLU A 176 -9.71 -10.54 -9.20
CA GLU A 176 -9.47 -11.83 -9.81
C GLU A 176 -8.17 -12.48 -9.31
N VAL A 177 -7.09 -11.70 -9.21
CA VAL A 177 -5.80 -12.18 -8.68
C VAL A 177 -5.95 -12.62 -7.22
N PHE A 178 -6.56 -11.79 -6.38
CA PHE A 178 -6.69 -12.11 -4.96
C PHE A 178 -7.66 -13.26 -4.71
N ASP A 179 -8.69 -13.42 -5.50
CA ASP A 179 -9.59 -14.57 -5.42
C ASP A 179 -8.86 -15.87 -5.78
N LYS A 180 -7.97 -15.83 -6.79
CA LYS A 180 -7.18 -16.98 -7.19
C LYS A 180 -6.27 -17.52 -6.10
N TYR A 181 -5.70 -16.64 -5.27
CA TYR A 181 -4.75 -17.00 -4.20
C TYR A 181 -5.34 -16.89 -2.79
N LYS A 182 -6.64 -16.71 -2.66
CA LYS A 182 -7.28 -16.48 -1.37
C LYS A 182 -7.11 -17.67 -0.42
N ASP A 183 -7.15 -18.91 -0.90
CA ASP A 183 -6.95 -20.11 -0.09
C ASP A 183 -5.49 -20.29 0.35
N LYS A 184 -4.57 -19.52 -0.24
CA LYS A 184 -3.15 -19.47 0.14
C LYS A 184 -2.77 -18.27 1.00
N GLY A 185 -3.75 -17.43 1.38
CA GLY A 185 -3.52 -16.31 2.26
C GLY A 185 -3.53 -14.93 1.61
N ALA A 186 -4.05 -14.79 0.39
CA ALA A 186 -4.24 -13.48 -0.23
C ALA A 186 -5.59 -12.88 0.18
N VAL A 187 -5.58 -11.64 0.64
CA VAL A 187 -6.75 -10.88 1.08
C VAL A 187 -6.76 -9.52 0.41
N LEU A 188 -7.86 -9.14 -0.22
CA LEU A 188 -8.04 -7.83 -0.84
C LEU A 188 -8.90 -6.96 0.08
N VAL A 189 -8.39 -5.78 0.41
CA VAL A 189 -9.07 -4.78 1.23
C VAL A 189 -9.47 -3.62 0.33
N ASP A 190 -10.74 -3.28 0.33
CA ASP A 190 -11.31 -2.15 -0.42
C ASP A 190 -11.88 -1.13 0.57
N MET A 191 -11.26 0.05 0.63
CA MET A 191 -11.65 1.13 1.51
C MET A 191 -12.31 2.29 0.76
N THR A 192 -12.86 2.00 -0.42
CA THR A 192 -13.49 3.02 -1.28
C THR A 192 -14.58 3.78 -0.54
N ASP A 193 -15.39 3.11 0.27
CA ASP A 193 -16.48 3.76 1.02
C ASP A 193 -15.95 4.80 2.04
N LEU A 194 -14.73 4.60 2.53
CA LEU A 194 -14.08 5.56 3.42
C LEU A 194 -13.61 6.81 2.65
N TYR A 195 -13.03 6.63 1.47
CA TYR A 195 -12.56 7.74 0.63
C TYR A 195 -13.68 8.41 -0.16
N CYS A 196 -14.72 7.65 -0.50
CA CYS A 196 -15.82 8.08 -1.34
C CYS A 196 -17.18 7.81 -0.66
N PRO A 197 -17.47 8.46 0.48
CA PRO A 197 -18.74 8.25 1.17
C PRO A 197 -19.90 8.59 0.24
N GLU A 198 -20.90 7.70 0.19
CA GLU A 198 -22.08 7.85 -0.68
C GLU A 198 -21.74 8.02 -2.17
N GLY A 199 -20.61 7.47 -2.59
CA GLY A 199 -20.15 7.52 -3.98
C GLY A 199 -19.48 8.83 -4.40
N MET A 200 -19.24 9.75 -3.46
CA MET A 200 -18.56 11.01 -3.72
C MET A 200 -17.19 11.02 -3.05
N CYS A 201 -16.14 11.01 -3.88
CA CYS A 201 -14.76 10.99 -3.41
C CYS A 201 -14.35 12.35 -2.88
N GLN A 202 -14.00 12.38 -1.60
CA GLN A 202 -13.55 13.58 -0.91
C GLN A 202 -12.04 13.72 -1.07
N PRO A 203 -11.53 14.90 -1.49
CA PRO A 203 -10.09 15.10 -1.66
C PRO A 203 -9.31 15.14 -0.35
N VAL A 204 -9.98 15.40 0.75
CA VAL A 204 -9.38 15.45 2.09
C VAL A 204 -10.07 14.42 2.98
N VAL A 205 -9.38 13.35 3.30
CA VAL A 205 -9.86 12.32 4.22
C VAL A 205 -8.90 12.22 5.39
N GLY A 206 -9.38 12.63 6.53
CA GLY A 206 -8.69 12.47 7.81
C GLY A 206 -7.53 13.44 8.05
N ASN A 207 -7.48 13.98 9.25
CA ASN A 207 -6.32 14.61 9.83
C ASN A 207 -5.46 13.56 10.52
#